data_b3ca49993d088b9c6df34d11d33ac59f
#
_entry.id   b3ca49993d088b9c6df34d11d33ac59f
#
_cell.length_a   1.000
_cell.length_b   1.000
_cell.length_c   1.000
_cell.angle_alpha   90.00
_cell.angle_beta   90.00
_cell.angle_gamma   90.00
#
_symmetry.space_group_name_H-M   'P 1'
#
loop_
_entity.id
_entity.type
_entity.pdbx_description
1 polymer ?
#
loop_
_entity_poly.entity_id
_entity_poly.type
_entity_poly.pdbx_seq_one_letter_code
_entity_poly.pdbx_strand_id
1 'polypeptide(L)'
;MASIQEKLADSLSVLKQYQDTHENGIIQGSNVLGAAHTKRLIQNGYLEQVIKGWYMPTMPGMEGDTTVWYASYWQFVVAYANSRFGEDWCLTPEESLDFYAGETVAPRQLILRSTKASNNVIQLKHGDTLLDITASMPKNVFVEPRFGVRIYTLSEALTFCTPTYFSRNAVNARTCLLMIGG
;
A
#
# COMPACT_ATOMS: atom_id res chain seq x y z
N MET A 1 13.84 25.06 -30.12
CA MET A 1 13.83 23.76 -29.40
C MET A 1 13.69 24.05 -27.91
N ALA A 2 12.77 23.39 -27.21
CA ALA A 2 12.59 23.61 -25.77
C ALA A 2 13.86 23.22 -24.99
N SER A 3 14.27 24.03 -24.05
CA SER A 3 15.42 23.79 -23.18
C SER A 3 15.19 22.59 -22.27
N ILE A 4 16.24 22.05 -21.65
CA ILE A 4 16.13 20.95 -20.67
C ILE A 4 15.24 21.38 -19.49
N GLN A 5 15.37 22.63 -19.05
CA GLN A 5 14.57 23.19 -17.95
C GLN A 5 13.08 23.31 -18.31
N GLU A 6 12.77 23.79 -19.51
CA GLU A 6 11.38 23.87 -19.98
C GLU A 6 10.72 22.49 -20.07
N LYS A 7 11.46 21.50 -20.57
CA LYS A 7 10.97 20.11 -20.61
C LYS A 7 10.75 19.50 -19.22
N LEU A 8 11.58 19.85 -18.24
CA LEU A 8 11.38 19.40 -16.86
C LEU A 8 10.17 20.10 -16.23
N ALA A 9 10.02 21.41 -16.41
CA ALA A 9 8.88 22.16 -15.93
C ALA A 9 7.55 21.61 -16.49
N ASP A 10 7.53 21.26 -17.77
CA ASP A 10 6.39 20.61 -18.43
C ASP A 10 6.08 19.25 -17.78
N SER A 11 7.10 18.43 -17.50
CA SER A 11 6.91 17.14 -16.83
C SER A 11 6.39 17.28 -15.40
N LEU A 12 6.84 18.30 -14.66
CA LEU A 12 6.34 18.60 -13.31
C LEU A 12 4.89 19.07 -13.35
N SER A 13 4.50 19.84 -14.36
CA SER A 13 3.09 20.23 -14.55
C SER A 13 2.19 19.03 -14.78
N VAL A 14 2.61 18.06 -15.60
CA VAL A 14 1.89 16.80 -15.84
C VAL A 14 1.77 15.99 -14.54
N LEU A 15 2.84 15.87 -13.77
CA LEU A 15 2.83 15.17 -12.48
C LEU A 15 1.86 15.84 -11.50
N LYS A 16 1.92 17.17 -11.39
CA LYS A 16 1.01 17.93 -10.51
C LYS A 16 -0.44 17.75 -10.90
N GLN A 17 -0.77 17.85 -12.19
CA GLN A 17 -2.13 17.63 -12.68
C GLN A 17 -2.64 16.22 -12.35
N TYR A 18 -1.78 15.22 -12.43
CA TYR A 18 -2.11 13.85 -12.02
C TYR A 18 -2.40 13.78 -10.51
N GLN A 19 -1.55 14.37 -9.67
CA GLN A 19 -1.71 14.40 -8.22
C GLN A 19 -3.00 15.14 -7.79
N ASP A 20 -3.33 16.24 -8.47
CA ASP A 20 -4.56 17.01 -8.19
C ASP A 20 -5.86 16.21 -8.47
N THR A 21 -5.77 15.18 -9.30
CA THR A 21 -6.92 14.34 -9.69
C THR A 21 -6.91 12.95 -9.05
N HIS A 22 -5.80 12.54 -8.40
CA HIS A 22 -5.63 11.21 -7.80
C HIS A 22 -5.11 11.34 -6.36
N GLU A 23 -5.99 11.15 -5.40
CA GLU A 23 -5.71 11.35 -3.96
C GLU A 23 -4.49 10.58 -3.44
N ASN A 24 -4.20 9.39 -3.99
CA ASN A 24 -3.10 8.56 -3.52
C ASN A 24 -1.75 8.85 -4.18
N GLY A 25 -1.73 9.62 -5.28
CA GLY A 25 -0.50 9.98 -6.01
C GLY A 25 0.29 8.80 -6.60
N ILE A 26 -0.12 7.55 -6.37
CA ILE A 26 0.55 6.35 -6.89
C ILE A 26 0.25 6.18 -8.37
N ILE A 27 1.29 5.97 -9.17
CA ILE A 27 1.20 5.94 -10.63
C ILE A 27 1.40 4.49 -11.10
N GLN A 28 0.40 3.93 -11.75
CA GLN A 28 0.45 2.61 -12.36
C GLN A 28 0.68 2.74 -13.87
N GLY A 29 1.86 2.30 -14.32
CA GLY A 29 2.24 2.31 -15.72
C GLY A 29 3.02 3.57 -16.14
N SER A 30 4.07 3.35 -16.90
CA SER A 30 4.94 4.43 -17.40
C SER A 30 4.24 5.37 -18.41
N ASN A 31 3.14 4.93 -19.00
CA ASN A 31 2.42 5.69 -20.01
C ASN A 31 1.34 6.61 -19.43
N VAL A 32 0.99 6.49 -18.16
CA VAL A 32 -0.04 7.33 -17.51
C VAL A 32 0.34 8.80 -17.57
N LEU A 33 1.60 9.13 -17.26
CA LEU A 33 2.15 10.47 -17.43
C LEU A 33 2.78 10.71 -18.82
N GLY A 34 2.84 9.66 -19.65
CA GLY A 34 3.67 9.62 -20.86
C GLY A 34 5.10 9.18 -20.59
N ALA A 35 5.62 8.23 -21.37
CA ALA A 35 6.92 7.60 -21.15
C ALA A 35 8.09 8.60 -21.04
N ALA A 36 8.06 9.67 -21.85
CA ALA A 36 9.09 10.70 -21.82
C ALA A 36 9.07 11.53 -20.53
N HIS A 37 7.88 11.85 -20.01
CA HIS A 37 7.71 12.57 -18.75
C HIS A 37 8.12 11.67 -17.58
N THR A 38 7.63 10.44 -17.52
CA THR A 38 8.00 9.46 -16.49
C THR A 38 9.51 9.28 -16.40
N LYS A 39 10.18 9.04 -17.54
CA LYS A 39 11.64 8.89 -17.59
C LYS A 39 12.36 10.12 -17.05
N ARG A 40 11.93 11.33 -17.47
CA ARG A 40 12.55 12.58 -17.05
C ARG A 40 12.36 12.86 -15.57
N LEU A 41 11.16 12.58 -15.04
CA LEU A 41 10.87 12.75 -13.62
C LEU A 41 11.69 11.79 -12.75
N ILE A 42 11.86 10.53 -13.16
CA ILE A 42 12.75 9.57 -12.49
C ILE A 42 14.19 10.05 -12.51
N GLN A 43 14.71 10.48 -13.66
CA GLN A 43 16.08 10.94 -13.82
C GLN A 43 16.41 12.20 -12.98
N ASN A 44 15.40 12.99 -12.65
CA ASN A 44 15.55 14.21 -11.85
C ASN A 44 15.06 14.02 -10.39
N GLY A 45 14.77 12.80 -9.93
CA GLY A 45 14.43 12.50 -8.55
C GLY A 45 13.03 12.95 -8.10
N TYR A 46 12.09 13.17 -9.02
CA TYR A 46 10.69 13.51 -8.71
C TYR A 46 9.75 12.33 -8.72
N LEU A 47 10.19 11.21 -9.28
CA LEU A 47 9.50 9.93 -9.21
C LEU A 47 10.47 8.82 -8.83
N GLU A 48 10.00 7.90 -8.03
CA GLU A 48 10.72 6.70 -7.66
C GLU A 48 9.92 5.46 -8.03
N GLN A 49 10.59 4.46 -8.62
CA GLN A 49 9.95 3.18 -8.94
C GLN A 49 9.88 2.31 -7.68
N VAL A 50 8.67 1.93 -7.29
CA VAL A 50 8.42 0.99 -6.17
C VAL A 50 8.66 -0.44 -6.61
N ILE A 51 7.96 -0.85 -7.66
CA ILE A 51 8.14 -2.12 -8.38
C ILE A 51 7.97 -1.84 -9.88
N LYS A 52 8.24 -2.83 -10.74
CA LYS A 52 8.12 -2.65 -12.18
C LYS A 52 6.72 -2.15 -12.57
N GLY A 53 6.69 -0.98 -13.20
CA GLY A 53 5.45 -0.34 -13.67
C GLY A 53 4.68 0.45 -12.60
N TRP A 54 5.21 0.56 -11.38
CA TRP A 54 4.59 1.32 -10.30
C TRP A 54 5.55 2.37 -9.76
N TYR A 55 5.07 3.58 -9.65
CA TYR A 55 5.88 4.73 -9.28
C TYR A 55 5.19 5.52 -8.17
N MET A 56 5.99 6.14 -7.32
CA MET A 56 5.52 7.10 -6.33
C MET A 56 6.24 8.44 -6.51
N PRO A 57 5.57 9.57 -6.25
CA PRO A 57 6.21 10.87 -6.19
C PRO A 57 7.24 10.93 -5.06
N THR A 58 8.34 11.63 -5.32
CA THR A 58 9.39 11.90 -4.34
C THR A 58 9.96 13.30 -4.57
N MET A 59 10.95 13.69 -3.80
CA MET A 59 11.65 14.97 -3.95
C MET A 59 13.13 14.76 -4.21
N PRO A 60 13.76 15.54 -5.10
CA PRO A 60 15.20 15.49 -5.31
C PRO A 60 15.98 15.70 -4.01
N GLY A 61 17.02 14.92 -3.78
CA GLY A 61 17.84 14.97 -2.58
C GLY A 61 17.32 14.17 -1.39
N MET A 62 16.16 13.50 -1.52
CA MET A 62 15.63 12.57 -0.51
C MET A 62 15.92 11.10 -0.84
N GLU A 63 16.92 10.85 -1.68
CA GLU A 63 17.33 9.49 -2.04
C GLU A 63 17.77 8.73 -0.79
N GLY A 64 17.09 7.60 -0.54
CA GLY A 64 17.33 6.78 0.67
C GLY A 64 16.54 7.22 1.90
N ASP A 65 15.79 8.32 1.87
CA ASP A 65 14.86 8.67 2.95
C ASP A 65 13.65 7.72 2.90
N THR A 66 13.48 6.96 3.98
CA THR A 66 12.38 6.01 4.12
C THR A 66 11.05 6.67 4.47
N THR A 67 11.06 7.94 4.89
CA THR A 67 9.86 8.66 5.34
C THR A 67 8.80 8.75 4.25
N VAL A 68 9.21 9.11 3.03
CA VAL A 68 8.30 9.22 1.87
C VAL A 68 7.68 7.86 1.54
N TRP A 69 8.48 6.79 1.59
CA TRP A 69 8.00 5.44 1.36
C TRP A 69 6.94 5.03 2.39
N TYR A 70 7.24 5.14 3.68
CA TYR A 70 6.31 4.73 4.72
C TYR A 70 5.06 5.63 4.82
N ALA A 71 5.16 6.90 4.46
CA ALA A 71 4.00 7.78 4.33
C ALA A 71 3.04 7.35 3.20
N SER A 72 3.56 6.74 2.13
CA SER A 72 2.80 6.31 0.95
C SER A 72 2.52 4.79 0.92
N TYR A 73 2.98 4.04 1.91
CA TYR A 73 2.96 2.58 1.92
C TYR A 73 1.55 2.01 1.73
N TRP A 74 0.59 2.44 2.54
CA TRP A 74 -0.77 1.91 2.48
C TRP A 74 -1.50 2.34 1.21
N GLN A 75 -1.24 3.55 0.70
CA GLN A 75 -1.78 3.98 -0.59
C GLN A 75 -1.27 3.08 -1.74
N PHE A 76 0.02 2.74 -1.70
CA PHE A 76 0.59 1.81 -2.67
C PHE A 76 -0.04 0.42 -2.55
N VAL A 77 -0.15 -0.14 -1.34
CA VAL A 77 -0.74 -1.46 -1.10
C VAL A 77 -2.16 -1.53 -1.62
N VAL A 78 -3.00 -0.55 -1.30
CA VAL A 78 -4.40 -0.49 -1.75
C VAL A 78 -4.48 -0.37 -3.27
N ALA A 79 -3.71 0.54 -3.88
CA ALA A 79 -3.70 0.70 -5.33
C ALA A 79 -3.25 -0.57 -6.05
N TYR A 80 -2.19 -1.21 -5.56
CA TYR A 80 -1.66 -2.46 -6.10
C TYR A 80 -2.68 -3.60 -5.98
N ALA A 81 -3.24 -3.81 -4.79
CA ALA A 81 -4.17 -4.89 -4.52
C ALA A 81 -5.48 -4.74 -5.32
N ASN A 82 -6.03 -3.52 -5.39
CA ASN A 82 -7.22 -3.22 -6.20
C ASN A 82 -6.96 -3.46 -7.70
N SER A 83 -5.79 -3.06 -8.21
CA SER A 83 -5.44 -3.30 -9.60
C SER A 83 -5.31 -4.79 -9.94
N ARG A 84 -4.77 -5.59 -9.01
CA ARG A 84 -4.49 -7.01 -9.22
C ARG A 84 -5.69 -7.91 -8.96
N PHE A 85 -6.46 -7.62 -7.91
CA PHE A 85 -7.51 -8.49 -7.41
C PHE A 85 -8.92 -7.89 -7.48
N GLY A 86 -9.04 -6.59 -7.80
CA GLY A 86 -10.30 -5.86 -7.71
C GLY A 86 -10.71 -5.72 -6.25
N GLU A 87 -11.92 -6.16 -5.91
CA GLU A 87 -12.41 -6.17 -4.53
C GLU A 87 -12.14 -7.50 -3.79
N ASP A 88 -11.55 -8.48 -4.47
CA ASP A 88 -11.29 -9.81 -3.93
C ASP A 88 -9.94 -9.88 -3.21
N TRP A 89 -9.78 -9.05 -2.18
CA TRP A 89 -8.61 -9.12 -1.31
C TRP A 89 -8.91 -8.55 0.09
N CYS A 90 -8.14 -8.99 1.07
CA CYS A 90 -8.06 -8.40 2.41
C CYS A 90 -6.72 -8.73 3.07
N LEU A 91 -6.42 -8.07 4.18
CA LEU A 91 -5.32 -8.44 5.06
C LEU A 91 -5.64 -9.77 5.80
N THR A 92 -4.67 -10.29 6.56
CA THR A 92 -4.88 -11.43 7.46
C THR A 92 -5.75 -11.04 8.65
N PRO A 93 -6.33 -12.01 9.38
CA PRO A 93 -7.03 -11.71 10.63
C PRO A 93 -6.15 -10.97 11.65
N GLU A 94 -4.88 -11.38 11.77
CA GLU A 94 -3.92 -10.77 12.70
C GLU A 94 -3.65 -9.30 12.36
N GLU A 95 -3.32 -9.02 11.09
CA GLU A 95 -3.09 -7.64 10.62
C GLU A 95 -4.37 -6.79 10.72
N SER A 96 -5.53 -7.41 10.53
CA SER A 96 -6.81 -6.73 10.76
C SER A 96 -7.00 -6.31 12.21
N LEU A 97 -6.62 -7.15 13.17
CA LEU A 97 -6.65 -6.83 14.59
C LEU A 97 -5.67 -5.71 14.95
N ASP A 98 -4.48 -5.70 14.33
CA ASP A 98 -3.52 -4.62 14.51
C ASP A 98 -4.10 -3.28 14.05
N PHE A 99 -4.80 -3.25 12.93
CA PHE A 99 -5.52 -2.05 12.48
C PHE A 99 -6.60 -1.59 13.47
N TYR A 100 -7.41 -2.50 14.02
CA TYR A 100 -8.40 -2.15 15.06
C TYR A 100 -7.74 -1.62 16.34
N ALA A 101 -6.57 -2.13 16.69
CA ALA A 101 -5.81 -1.65 17.83
C ALA A 101 -5.09 -0.30 17.57
N GLY A 102 -5.17 0.24 16.35
CA GLY A 102 -4.51 1.49 15.95
C GLY A 102 -3.06 1.32 15.50
N GLU A 103 -2.57 0.08 15.38
CA GLU A 103 -1.24 -0.22 14.84
C GLU A 103 -1.29 -0.18 13.32
N THR A 104 -0.70 0.85 12.73
CA THR A 104 -0.70 1.07 11.27
C THR A 104 0.71 1.19 10.69
N VAL A 105 1.72 0.80 11.47
CA VAL A 105 3.10 0.75 10.99
C VAL A 105 3.23 -0.30 9.89
N ALA A 106 3.90 0.05 8.79
CA ALA A 106 4.15 -0.86 7.69
C ALA A 106 4.97 -2.07 8.16
N PRO A 107 4.48 -3.31 8.00
CA PRO A 107 5.22 -4.49 8.38
C PRO A 107 6.35 -4.77 7.38
N ARG A 108 7.40 -5.46 7.83
CA ARG A 108 8.47 -5.94 6.95
C ARG A 108 7.99 -6.93 5.89
N GLN A 109 6.99 -7.71 6.21
CA GLN A 109 6.27 -8.55 5.27
C GLN A 109 4.78 -8.37 5.49
N LEU A 110 4.09 -7.87 4.46
CA LEU A 110 2.64 -7.79 4.44
C LEU A 110 2.07 -9.00 3.72
N ILE A 111 1.01 -9.59 4.27
CA ILE A 111 0.31 -10.70 3.65
C ILE A 111 -1.06 -10.25 3.13
N LEU A 112 -1.27 -10.37 1.83
CA LEU A 112 -2.56 -10.16 1.19
C LEU A 112 -3.25 -11.50 0.92
N ARG A 113 -4.48 -11.62 1.31
CA ARG A 113 -5.34 -12.79 1.00
C ARG A 113 -6.23 -12.45 -0.19
N SER A 114 -6.35 -13.39 -1.13
CA SER A 114 -7.27 -13.29 -2.27
C SER A 114 -7.56 -14.69 -2.82
N THR A 115 -8.75 -14.91 -3.37
CA THR A 115 -9.03 -16.16 -4.11
C THR A 115 -8.26 -16.21 -5.44
N LYS A 116 -7.82 -15.04 -5.93
CA LYS A 116 -7.08 -14.87 -7.20
C LYS A 116 -5.56 -14.76 -7.01
N ALA A 117 -5.07 -14.89 -5.79
CA ALA A 117 -3.64 -14.82 -5.49
C ALA A 117 -2.85 -15.99 -6.10
N SER A 118 -1.56 -15.82 -6.28
CA SER A 118 -0.67 -16.79 -6.90
C SER A 118 0.43 -17.29 -5.96
N ASN A 119 0.37 -16.95 -4.68
CA ASN A 119 1.37 -17.26 -3.65
C ASN A 119 2.76 -16.69 -3.99
N ASN A 120 2.80 -15.46 -4.46
CA ASN A 120 4.03 -14.81 -4.86
C ASN A 120 4.54 -13.82 -3.82
N VAL A 121 5.87 -13.81 -3.62
CA VAL A 121 6.56 -12.78 -2.85
C VAL A 121 7.03 -11.67 -3.79
N ILE A 122 6.65 -10.45 -3.49
CA ILE A 122 7.04 -9.25 -4.22
C ILE A 122 7.99 -8.45 -3.33
N GLN A 123 9.18 -8.19 -3.85
CA GLN A 123 10.14 -7.32 -3.18
C GLN A 123 9.73 -5.86 -3.37
N LEU A 124 9.56 -5.15 -2.28
CA LEU A 124 9.25 -3.73 -2.24
C LEU A 124 10.52 -2.92 -1.93
N LYS A 125 10.34 -1.63 -1.67
CA LYS A 125 11.42 -0.74 -1.25
C LYS A 125 11.93 -1.09 0.16
N HIS A 126 13.17 -0.71 0.43
CA HIS A 126 13.81 -0.79 1.75
C HIS A 126 13.83 -2.18 2.39
N GLY A 127 13.71 -3.23 1.56
CA GLY A 127 13.70 -4.62 2.03
C GLY A 127 12.36 -5.11 2.55
N ASP A 128 11.30 -4.32 2.39
CA ASP A 128 9.93 -4.77 2.67
C ASP A 128 9.45 -5.74 1.61
N THR A 129 8.50 -6.58 1.95
CA THR A 129 7.93 -7.58 1.05
C THR A 129 6.41 -7.61 1.14
N LEU A 130 5.78 -7.97 0.03
CA LEU A 130 4.37 -8.28 -0.04
C LEU A 130 4.21 -9.71 -0.52
N LEU A 131 3.51 -10.52 0.26
CA LEU A 131 3.16 -11.90 -0.08
C LEU A 131 1.67 -11.99 -0.38
N ASP A 132 1.30 -12.33 -1.60
CA ASP A 132 -0.08 -12.69 -1.90
C ASP A 132 -0.30 -14.19 -1.64
N ILE A 133 -1.35 -14.55 -0.91
CA ILE A 133 -1.69 -15.94 -0.63
C ILE A 133 -3.10 -16.28 -1.12
N THR A 134 -3.21 -17.42 -1.78
CA THR A 134 -4.52 -17.96 -2.19
C THR A 134 -5.28 -18.42 -0.95
N ALA A 135 -6.39 -17.76 -0.66
CA ALA A 135 -7.21 -18.10 0.49
C ALA A 135 -8.68 -17.72 0.23
N SER A 136 -9.58 -18.40 0.91
CA SER A 136 -10.99 -18.00 0.93
C SER A 136 -11.14 -16.65 1.62
N MET A 137 -11.99 -15.80 1.05
CA MET A 137 -12.30 -14.50 1.64
C MET A 137 -13.22 -14.64 2.85
N PRO A 138 -13.14 -13.70 3.82
CA PRO A 138 -14.12 -13.64 4.90
C PRO A 138 -15.51 -13.35 4.33
N LYS A 139 -16.55 -13.69 5.10
CA LYS A 139 -17.93 -13.43 4.72
C LYS A 139 -18.20 -11.94 4.57
N ASN A 140 -17.61 -11.12 5.44
CA ASN A 140 -17.73 -9.68 5.43
C ASN A 140 -16.35 -9.05 5.46
N VAL A 141 -16.12 -8.07 4.58
CA VAL A 141 -14.90 -7.26 4.53
C VAL A 141 -15.25 -5.85 4.98
N PHE A 142 -14.47 -5.32 5.90
CA PHE A 142 -14.54 -3.92 6.31
C PHE A 142 -13.47 -3.12 5.54
N VAL A 143 -13.86 -1.98 4.98
CA VAL A 143 -12.91 -1.07 4.36
C VAL A 143 -12.55 -0.01 5.38
N GLU A 144 -11.31 -0.02 5.82
CA GLU A 144 -10.81 0.92 6.81
C GLU A 144 -10.78 2.34 6.21
N PRO A 145 -11.44 3.34 6.86
CA PRO A 145 -11.74 4.62 6.21
C PRO A 145 -10.52 5.52 5.97
N ARG A 146 -9.44 5.38 6.75
CA ARG A 146 -8.27 6.25 6.66
C ARG A 146 -7.41 5.94 5.44
N PHE A 147 -7.20 4.66 5.15
CA PHE A 147 -6.29 4.19 4.09
C PHE A 147 -7.00 3.45 2.96
N GLY A 148 -8.27 3.04 3.17
CA GLY A 148 -8.99 2.21 2.22
C GLY A 148 -8.57 0.74 2.23
N VAL A 149 -7.86 0.31 3.27
CA VAL A 149 -7.39 -1.07 3.41
C VAL A 149 -8.57 -1.99 3.70
N ARG A 150 -8.61 -3.13 3.05
CA ARG A 150 -9.65 -4.14 3.23
C ARG A 150 -9.22 -5.11 4.33
N ILE A 151 -9.99 -5.16 5.40
CA ILE A 151 -9.71 -5.97 6.60
C ILE A 151 -10.92 -6.83 6.98
N TYR A 152 -10.70 -7.83 7.80
CA TYR A 152 -11.77 -8.60 8.43
C TYR A 152 -12.63 -7.71 9.32
N THR A 153 -13.91 -8.04 9.49
CA THR A 153 -14.67 -7.48 10.62
C THR A 153 -14.02 -7.90 11.93
N LEU A 154 -14.15 -7.09 12.97
CA LEU A 154 -13.50 -7.34 14.27
C LEU A 154 -13.83 -8.73 14.82
N SER A 155 -15.11 -9.16 14.76
CA SER A 155 -15.55 -10.45 15.24
C SER A 155 -14.98 -11.62 14.42
N GLU A 156 -14.92 -11.50 13.10
CA GLU A 156 -14.30 -12.52 12.25
C GLU A 156 -12.78 -12.56 12.44
N ALA A 157 -12.13 -11.42 12.57
CA ALA A 157 -10.68 -11.36 12.85
C ALA A 157 -10.32 -12.08 14.16
N LEU A 158 -11.05 -11.83 15.25
CA LEU A 158 -10.86 -12.51 16.52
C LEU A 158 -11.18 -14.02 16.47
N THR A 159 -12.10 -14.42 15.60
CA THR A 159 -12.46 -15.83 15.43
C THR A 159 -11.41 -16.61 14.65
N PHE A 160 -10.81 -15.98 13.64
CA PHE A 160 -9.91 -16.66 12.69
C PHE A 160 -8.44 -16.39 12.91
N CYS A 161 -8.06 -15.46 13.81
CA CYS A 161 -6.66 -15.26 14.16
C CYS A 161 -6.05 -16.49 14.85
N THR A 162 -4.75 -16.65 14.72
CA THR A 162 -4.03 -17.74 15.36
C THR A 162 -3.98 -17.56 16.89
N PRO A 163 -4.05 -18.63 17.70
CA PRO A 163 -3.94 -18.51 19.15
C PRO A 163 -2.65 -17.81 19.62
N THR A 164 -1.58 -17.94 18.84
CA THR A 164 -0.29 -17.29 19.13
C THR A 164 -0.35 -15.77 19.04
N TYR A 165 -1.33 -15.20 18.33
CA TYR A 165 -1.54 -13.75 18.29
C TYR A 165 -1.78 -13.18 19.69
N PHE A 166 -2.61 -13.84 20.49
CA PHE A 166 -2.96 -13.37 21.83
C PHE A 166 -1.74 -13.33 22.79
N SER A 167 -0.77 -14.20 22.60
CA SER A 167 0.45 -14.21 23.41
C SER A 167 1.52 -13.25 22.89
N ARG A 168 1.63 -13.08 21.58
CA ARG A 168 2.64 -12.21 20.95
C ARG A 168 2.23 -10.74 20.94
N ASN A 169 0.95 -10.47 20.71
CA ASN A 169 0.37 -9.13 20.56
C ASN A 169 -0.68 -8.87 21.65
N ALA A 170 -0.35 -9.17 22.92
CA ALA A 170 -1.30 -9.16 24.03
C ALA A 170 -2.00 -7.80 24.24
N VAL A 171 -1.31 -6.69 23.98
CA VAL A 171 -1.87 -5.33 24.10
C VAL A 171 -2.94 -5.11 23.02
N ASN A 172 -2.62 -5.39 21.76
CA ASN A 172 -3.55 -5.25 20.64
C ASN A 172 -4.75 -6.18 20.79
N ALA A 173 -4.52 -7.45 21.16
CA ALA A 173 -5.55 -8.42 21.43
C ALA A 173 -6.53 -7.96 22.52
N ARG A 174 -5.99 -7.44 23.65
CA ARG A 174 -6.81 -6.87 24.73
C ARG A 174 -7.64 -5.68 24.24
N THR A 175 -7.03 -4.77 23.49
CA THR A 175 -7.74 -3.61 22.91
C THR A 175 -8.92 -4.06 22.06
N CYS A 176 -8.69 -5.02 21.17
CA CYS A 176 -9.73 -5.59 20.30
C CYS A 176 -10.86 -6.27 21.08
N LEU A 177 -10.53 -7.02 22.13
CA LEU A 177 -11.55 -7.69 22.98
C LEU A 177 -12.42 -6.69 23.73
N LEU A 178 -11.84 -5.59 24.20
CA LEU A 178 -12.59 -4.53 24.89
C LEU A 178 -13.57 -3.80 23.95
N MET A 179 -13.27 -3.71 22.66
CA MET A 179 -14.18 -3.11 21.66
C MET A 179 -15.46 -3.94 21.41
N ILE A 180 -15.46 -5.23 21.69
CA ILE A 180 -16.66 -6.08 21.55
C ILE A 180 -17.55 -5.99 22.80
N GLY A 181 -16.96 -5.73 23.96
CA GLY A 181 -17.67 -5.74 25.26
C GLY A 181 -18.30 -4.41 25.64
N GLY A 182 -18.11 -3.34 24.84
CA GLY A 182 -18.71 -2.02 25.04
C GLY A 182 -19.79 -1.72 24.03
#